data_0baf575d339918b838c011d9cc0aea8d
#
_entry.id   0baf575d339918b838c011d9cc0aea8d
#
_cell.length_a   1.000
_cell.length_b   1.000
_cell.length_c   1.000
_cell.angle_alpha   90.00
_cell.angle_beta   90.00
_cell.angle_gamma   90.00
#
_symmetry.space_group_name_H-M   'P 1'
#
loop_
_entity.id
_entity.type
_entity.pdbx_description
1 polymer ?
#
loop_
_entity_poly.entity_id
_entity_poly.type
_entity_poly.pdbx_seq_one_letter_code
_entity_poly.pdbx_strand_id
1 'polypeptide(L)'
;LPPTVVLDNSDREAPANTDSLEVETKDEGLLPLEEFTIAGDPRYTIDASLPRKTNKLKPVTTALVGGTYFGILGGLHVYQIKTIWNETRTFRFIEDGNQDFYSDKAGHFWGAYFISYCSTEALIGSGFSFDNAFLYGGLMGFGYQMYVEIMDGFGKNWGFSTSDFIGDLAGSAYYLAQHYIPF
;
A
#
# COMPACT_ATOMS: atom_id res chain seq x y z
N LEU A 1 43.94 -31.21 -53.39
CA LEU A 1 42.73 -30.38 -53.16
C LEU A 1 41.59 -31.31 -52.85
N PRO A 2 40.94 -31.22 -51.69
CA PRO A 2 39.75 -31.98 -51.38
C PRO A 2 38.53 -31.32 -52.03
N PRO A 3 37.49 -32.10 -52.34
CA PRO A 3 36.33 -31.57 -53.03
C PRO A 3 35.47 -30.65 -52.10
N THR A 4 35.02 -29.54 -52.67
CA THR A 4 34.12 -28.57 -52.06
C THR A 4 32.74 -29.19 -51.98
N VAL A 5 32.24 -29.39 -50.76
CA VAL A 5 30.85 -29.78 -50.54
C VAL A 5 29.99 -28.51 -50.62
N VAL A 6 29.21 -28.42 -51.67
CA VAL A 6 28.15 -27.40 -51.79
C VAL A 6 26.94 -27.90 -50.98
N LEU A 7 26.65 -27.24 -49.88
CA LEU A 7 25.40 -27.47 -49.14
C LEU A 7 24.28 -26.73 -49.86
N ASP A 8 23.40 -27.49 -50.46
CA ASP A 8 22.13 -27.00 -50.99
C ASP A 8 21.19 -26.62 -49.81
N ASN A 9 20.82 -25.35 -49.74
CA ASN A 9 20.07 -24.75 -48.67
C ASN A 9 18.59 -24.54 -49.06
N SER A 10 18.05 -25.36 -49.95
CA SER A 10 16.74 -25.12 -50.55
C SER A 10 15.54 -25.81 -49.88
N ASP A 11 15.67 -26.49 -48.73
CA ASP A 11 14.51 -27.14 -48.09
C ASP A 11 14.52 -26.98 -46.57
N ARG A 12 14.49 -25.72 -46.08
CA ARG A 12 14.00 -25.42 -44.73
C ARG A 12 12.82 -24.48 -44.82
N GLU A 13 11.69 -25.02 -45.24
CA GLU A 13 10.42 -24.47 -44.81
C GLU A 13 10.37 -24.53 -43.27
N ALA A 14 10.54 -23.39 -42.64
CA ALA A 14 10.23 -23.22 -41.24
C ALA A 14 8.74 -23.50 -41.10
N PRO A 15 8.30 -24.33 -40.14
CA PRO A 15 6.89 -24.44 -39.84
C PRO A 15 6.46 -23.10 -39.28
N ALA A 16 5.71 -22.34 -40.12
CA ALA A 16 4.91 -21.22 -39.69
C ALA A 16 3.76 -21.76 -38.83
N ASN A 17 4.06 -22.06 -37.59
CA ASN A 17 3.05 -22.21 -36.56
C ASN A 17 3.55 -21.42 -35.34
N THR A 18 3.61 -20.11 -35.52
CA THR A 18 3.49 -19.18 -34.42
C THR A 18 1.99 -19.14 -34.12
N ASP A 19 1.45 -20.26 -33.65
CA ASP A 19 0.37 -20.19 -32.70
C ASP A 19 0.97 -19.44 -31.52
N SER A 20 0.84 -18.12 -31.60
CA SER A 20 0.81 -17.28 -30.43
C SER A 20 -0.18 -17.98 -29.50
N LEU A 21 0.35 -18.64 -28.50
CA LEU A 21 -0.41 -19.00 -27.31
C LEU A 21 -0.86 -17.65 -26.73
N GLU A 22 -1.90 -17.07 -27.35
CA GLU A 22 -2.85 -16.28 -26.63
C GLU A 22 -3.40 -17.24 -25.57
N VAL A 23 -2.68 -17.33 -24.47
CA VAL A 23 -3.26 -17.77 -23.21
C VAL A 23 -4.31 -16.73 -22.94
N GLU A 24 -5.49 -16.98 -23.52
CA GLU A 24 -6.72 -16.31 -23.21
C GLU A 24 -7.01 -16.62 -21.74
N THR A 25 -6.25 -15.99 -20.84
CA THR A 25 -6.56 -15.96 -19.43
C THR A 25 -7.82 -15.10 -19.30
N LYS A 26 -8.95 -15.71 -19.63
CA LYS A 26 -10.28 -15.26 -19.23
C LYS A 26 -10.41 -15.37 -17.71
N ASP A 27 -9.55 -14.71 -16.95
CA ASP A 27 -9.87 -14.37 -15.57
C ASP A 27 -10.65 -13.04 -15.62
N GLU A 28 -11.94 -13.18 -15.93
CA GLU A 28 -12.90 -12.08 -15.96
C GLU A 28 -12.88 -11.40 -14.60
N GLY A 29 -12.13 -10.31 -14.48
CA GLY A 29 -12.08 -9.51 -13.25
C GLY A 29 -10.69 -9.13 -12.75
N LEU A 30 -9.62 -9.49 -13.44
CA LEU A 30 -8.29 -8.92 -13.18
C LEU A 30 -8.15 -7.53 -13.83
N LEU A 31 -7.35 -6.68 -13.19
CA LEU A 31 -6.95 -5.40 -13.76
C LEU A 31 -5.90 -5.67 -14.85
N PRO A 32 -6.01 -5.09 -16.05
CA PRO A 32 -4.97 -5.19 -17.06
C PRO A 32 -3.65 -4.60 -16.53
N LEU A 33 -2.53 -5.16 -16.98
CA LEU A 33 -1.21 -4.69 -16.55
C LEU A 33 -1.00 -3.21 -16.86
N GLU A 34 -1.54 -2.74 -17.98
CA GLU A 34 -1.44 -1.35 -18.44
C GLU A 34 -2.14 -0.37 -17.49
N GLU A 35 -3.13 -0.84 -16.73
CA GLU A 35 -3.85 -0.06 -15.73
C GLU A 35 -3.21 -0.18 -14.33
N PHE A 36 -2.31 -1.15 -14.13
CA PHE A 36 -1.65 -1.38 -12.85
C PHE A 36 -0.22 -0.82 -12.87
N THR A 37 -0.12 0.49 -12.79
CA THR A 37 1.16 1.21 -12.87
C THR A 37 1.36 2.15 -11.67
N ILE A 38 2.61 2.49 -11.40
CA ILE A 38 3.00 3.60 -10.53
C ILE A 38 3.94 4.48 -11.34
N ALA A 39 3.62 5.76 -11.46
CA ALA A 39 4.40 6.72 -12.23
C ALA A 39 4.69 6.26 -13.68
N GLY A 40 3.78 5.50 -14.28
CA GLY A 40 3.89 4.98 -15.63
C GLY A 40 4.63 3.64 -15.77
N ASP A 41 5.25 3.14 -14.70
CA ASP A 41 5.91 1.83 -14.71
C ASP A 41 4.95 0.72 -14.24
N PRO A 42 4.97 -0.46 -14.88
CA PRO A 42 4.20 -1.61 -14.44
C PRO A 42 4.50 -1.98 -12.99
N ARG A 43 3.45 -2.27 -12.25
CA ARG A 43 3.53 -2.72 -10.87
C ARG A 43 2.99 -4.14 -10.73
N TYR A 44 3.47 -4.87 -9.74
CA TYR A 44 2.97 -6.18 -9.36
C TYR A 44 2.68 -6.21 -7.86
N THR A 45 1.73 -7.05 -7.46
CA THR A 45 1.52 -7.39 -6.06
C THR A 45 2.69 -8.21 -5.52
N ILE A 46 2.77 -8.37 -4.19
CA ILE A 46 3.86 -9.13 -3.53
C ILE A 46 3.98 -10.55 -4.07
N ASP A 47 2.87 -11.17 -4.47
CA ASP A 47 2.81 -12.53 -5.06
C ASP A 47 2.89 -12.52 -6.60
N ALA A 48 3.28 -11.40 -7.21
CA ALA A 48 3.36 -11.17 -8.65
C ALA A 48 2.02 -11.39 -9.39
N SER A 49 0.90 -11.42 -8.69
CA SER A 49 -0.43 -11.46 -9.30
C SER A 49 -0.89 -10.05 -9.71
N LEU A 50 -1.87 -9.97 -10.59
CA LEU A 50 -2.54 -8.71 -10.89
C LEU A 50 -3.70 -8.49 -9.90
N PRO A 51 -3.96 -7.24 -9.48
CA PRO A 51 -5.10 -6.93 -8.63
C PRO A 51 -6.41 -7.09 -9.42
N ARG A 52 -7.52 -7.09 -8.70
CA ARG A 52 -8.85 -7.29 -9.26
C ARG A 52 -9.58 -5.96 -9.47
N LYS A 53 -10.45 -5.93 -10.49
CA LYS A 53 -11.43 -4.84 -10.69
C LYS A 53 -12.58 -4.92 -9.69
N THR A 54 -12.91 -6.13 -9.23
CA THR A 54 -14.02 -6.38 -8.30
C THR A 54 -13.53 -7.21 -7.12
N ASN A 55 -14.16 -7.01 -5.95
CA ASN A 55 -13.83 -7.78 -4.76
C ASN A 55 -14.09 -9.29 -4.97
N LYS A 56 -13.08 -10.10 -4.67
CA LYS A 56 -13.18 -11.55 -4.51
C LYS A 56 -12.43 -11.95 -3.25
N LEU A 57 -13.06 -11.67 -2.11
CA LEU A 57 -12.43 -11.83 -0.81
C LEU A 57 -12.03 -13.27 -0.54
N LYS A 58 -10.85 -13.43 0.03
CA LYS A 58 -10.31 -14.68 0.56
C LYS A 58 -10.54 -14.66 2.09
N PRO A 59 -11.58 -15.35 2.63
CA PRO A 59 -12.00 -15.13 4.02
C PRO A 59 -10.89 -15.36 5.04
N VAL A 60 -10.08 -16.41 4.86
CA VAL A 60 -8.98 -16.73 5.77
C VAL A 60 -7.90 -15.66 5.72
N THR A 61 -7.46 -15.24 4.51
CA THR A 61 -6.46 -14.21 4.34
C THR A 61 -6.95 -12.87 4.89
N THR A 62 -8.21 -12.51 4.63
CA THR A 62 -8.84 -11.29 5.18
C THR A 62 -8.86 -11.32 6.70
N ALA A 63 -9.22 -12.45 7.31
CA ALA A 63 -9.21 -12.60 8.76
C ALA A 63 -7.79 -12.51 9.35
N LEU A 64 -6.80 -13.09 8.68
CA LEU A 64 -5.39 -12.98 9.08
C LEU A 64 -4.88 -11.55 8.97
N VAL A 65 -5.14 -10.86 7.86
CA VAL A 65 -4.76 -9.46 7.66
C VAL A 65 -5.40 -8.56 8.71
N GLY A 66 -6.72 -8.69 8.91
CA GLY A 66 -7.43 -7.93 9.94
C GLY A 66 -6.94 -8.25 11.35
N GLY A 67 -6.76 -9.53 11.67
CA GLY A 67 -6.22 -9.96 12.96
C GLY A 67 -4.80 -9.45 13.22
N THR A 68 -3.94 -9.44 12.20
CA THR A 68 -2.58 -8.90 12.29
C THR A 68 -2.62 -7.39 12.49
N TYR A 69 -3.43 -6.67 11.71
CA TYR A 69 -3.58 -5.21 11.85
C TYR A 69 -4.02 -4.84 13.26
N PHE A 70 -5.13 -5.38 13.74
CA PHE A 70 -5.61 -5.08 15.10
C PHE A 70 -4.70 -5.63 16.19
N GLY A 71 -4.00 -6.73 15.95
CA GLY A 71 -3.00 -7.28 16.88
C GLY A 71 -1.80 -6.34 17.04
N ILE A 72 -1.30 -5.78 15.94
CA ILE A 72 -0.22 -4.77 15.97
C ILE A 72 -0.71 -3.51 16.67
N LEU A 73 -1.89 -2.99 16.32
CA LEU A 73 -2.46 -1.80 16.96
C LEU A 73 -2.64 -2.01 18.47
N GLY A 74 -3.18 -3.15 18.90
CA GLY A 74 -3.35 -3.49 20.29
C GLY A 74 -2.01 -3.63 21.04
N GLY A 75 -1.03 -4.25 20.41
CA GLY A 75 0.33 -4.37 20.95
C GLY A 75 1.01 -3.02 21.12
N LEU A 76 0.94 -2.17 20.09
CA LEU A 76 1.45 -0.79 20.14
C LEU A 76 0.72 0.03 21.19
N HIS A 77 -0.61 -0.06 21.29
CA HIS A 77 -1.39 0.63 22.32
C HIS A 77 -0.92 0.25 23.73
N VAL A 78 -0.78 -1.06 24.01
CA VAL A 78 -0.29 -1.53 25.33
C VAL A 78 1.12 -1.03 25.62
N TYR A 79 1.99 -1.00 24.61
CA TYR A 79 3.34 -0.47 24.74
C TYR A 79 3.29 1.04 25.04
N GLN A 80 2.54 1.81 24.27
CA GLN A 80 2.43 3.27 24.39
C GLN A 80 1.80 3.70 25.72
N ILE A 81 0.77 3.00 26.23
CA ILE A 81 0.21 3.28 27.57
C ILE A 81 1.27 3.12 28.65
N LYS A 82 2.17 2.15 28.52
CA LYS A 82 3.21 1.91 29.52
C LYS A 82 4.40 2.84 29.42
N THR A 83 4.65 3.45 28.28
CA THR A 83 5.86 4.25 28.00
C THR A 83 5.57 5.72 27.74
N ILE A 84 4.67 6.01 26.82
CA ILE A 84 4.40 7.37 26.32
C ILE A 84 3.22 7.99 27.08
N TRP A 85 2.11 7.25 27.20
CA TRP A 85 0.85 7.70 27.82
C TRP A 85 0.67 7.15 29.23
N ASN A 86 1.76 6.87 29.95
CA ASN A 86 1.73 6.30 31.29
C ASN A 86 1.10 7.22 32.34
N GLU A 87 1.03 8.50 32.07
CA GLU A 87 0.28 9.48 32.86
C GLU A 87 -0.67 10.25 31.94
N THR A 88 -1.94 10.35 32.33
CA THR A 88 -2.98 11.02 31.56
C THR A 88 -3.47 12.29 32.23
N ARG A 89 -4.09 13.16 31.46
CA ARG A 89 -4.71 14.42 31.89
C ARG A 89 -5.90 14.77 31.00
N THR A 90 -6.55 15.88 31.30
CA THR A 90 -7.60 16.43 30.44
C THR A 90 -7.06 16.72 29.04
N PHE A 91 -7.83 16.36 28.02
CA PHE A 91 -7.48 16.58 26.60
C PHE A 91 -7.07 18.04 26.36
N ARG A 92 -6.00 18.21 25.62
CA ARG A 92 -5.51 19.54 25.22
C ARG A 92 -4.95 19.53 23.81
N PHE A 93 -5.05 20.69 23.19
CA PHE A 93 -4.29 21.02 22.00
C PHE A 93 -2.95 21.63 22.37
N ILE A 94 -1.94 21.28 21.63
CA ILE A 94 -0.62 21.95 21.62
C ILE A 94 -0.25 22.24 20.17
N GLU A 95 0.62 23.21 19.96
CA GLU A 95 1.23 23.44 18.66
C GLU A 95 2.73 23.39 18.83
N ASP A 96 3.37 22.42 18.22
CA ASP A 96 4.79 22.15 18.31
C ASP A 96 5.49 22.19 16.94
N GLY A 97 4.85 22.86 15.96
CA GLY A 97 5.27 22.90 14.56
C GLY A 97 6.75 23.19 14.31
N ASN A 98 7.42 23.91 15.21
CA ASN A 98 8.85 24.25 15.11
C ASN A 98 9.77 23.26 15.84
N GLN A 99 9.21 22.25 16.49
CA GLN A 99 9.99 21.29 17.25
C GLN A 99 10.81 20.40 16.29
N ASP A 100 12.03 20.09 16.71
CA ASP A 100 12.93 19.17 16.01
C ASP A 100 13.12 19.47 14.51
N PHE A 101 13.12 20.74 14.12
CA PHE A 101 13.27 21.18 12.72
C PHE A 101 12.24 20.54 11.78
N TYR A 102 11.00 20.39 12.22
CA TYR A 102 9.90 19.78 11.48
C TYR A 102 10.10 18.27 11.17
N SER A 103 11.11 17.61 11.72
CA SER A 103 11.37 16.19 11.46
C SER A 103 10.22 15.31 11.94
N ASP A 104 9.58 15.69 13.04
CA ASP A 104 8.39 15.05 13.57
C ASP A 104 7.24 15.09 12.57
N LYS A 105 6.94 16.23 11.97
CA LYS A 105 5.90 16.40 10.94
C LYS A 105 6.17 15.58 9.69
N ALA A 106 7.44 15.48 9.29
CA ALA A 106 7.86 14.58 8.22
C ALA A 106 7.65 13.11 8.63
N GLY A 107 7.86 12.78 9.90
CA GLY A 107 7.58 11.45 10.46
C GLY A 107 6.09 11.10 10.40
N HIS A 108 5.21 12.02 10.76
CA HIS A 108 3.76 11.87 10.67
C HIS A 108 3.30 11.67 9.22
N PHE A 109 3.74 12.53 8.30
CA PHE A 109 3.47 12.38 6.86
C PHE A 109 3.91 11.01 6.34
N TRP A 110 5.17 10.64 6.61
CA TRP A 110 5.73 9.38 6.16
C TRP A 110 5.04 8.17 6.81
N GLY A 111 4.74 8.24 8.10
CA GLY A 111 4.05 7.19 8.84
C GLY A 111 2.67 6.90 8.27
N ALA A 112 1.88 7.95 8.03
CA ALA A 112 0.56 7.83 7.42
C ALA A 112 0.63 7.24 6.00
N TYR A 113 1.55 7.74 5.17
CA TYR A 113 1.80 7.21 3.83
C TYR A 113 2.19 5.73 3.86
N PHE A 114 3.17 5.36 4.69
CA PHE A 114 3.71 4.01 4.74
C PHE A 114 2.69 2.98 5.25
N ILE A 115 1.92 3.34 6.29
CA ILE A 115 0.85 2.46 6.80
C ILE A 115 -0.25 2.30 5.76
N SER A 116 -0.60 3.37 5.02
CA SER A 116 -1.56 3.30 3.91
C SER A 116 -1.07 2.32 2.84
N TYR A 117 0.19 2.42 2.44
CA TYR A 117 0.80 1.52 1.46
C TYR A 117 0.76 0.05 1.92
N CYS A 118 1.27 -0.24 3.11
CA CYS A 118 1.29 -1.60 3.65
C CYS A 118 -0.12 -2.20 3.79
N SER A 119 -1.07 -1.40 4.23
CA SER A 119 -2.47 -1.81 4.37
C SER A 119 -3.09 -2.11 3.01
N THR A 120 -2.84 -1.29 2.00
CA THR A 120 -3.31 -1.52 0.63
C THR A 120 -2.79 -2.84 0.07
N GLU A 121 -1.48 -3.12 0.19
CA GLU A 121 -0.90 -4.37 -0.30
C GLU A 121 -1.53 -5.59 0.39
N ALA A 122 -1.73 -5.51 1.70
CA ALA A 122 -2.37 -6.58 2.46
C ALA A 122 -3.84 -6.80 2.05
N LEU A 123 -4.58 -5.73 1.74
CA LEU A 123 -5.96 -5.80 1.26
C LEU A 123 -6.04 -6.37 -0.16
N ILE A 124 -5.13 -5.99 -1.07
CA ILE A 124 -5.03 -6.60 -2.42
C ILE A 124 -4.80 -8.10 -2.29
N GLY A 125 -3.82 -8.52 -1.46
CA GLY A 125 -3.55 -9.93 -1.18
C GLY A 125 -4.76 -10.69 -0.61
N SER A 126 -5.64 -9.98 0.11
CA SER A 126 -6.89 -10.50 0.67
C SER A 126 -8.03 -10.60 -0.36
N GLY A 127 -7.83 -10.12 -1.59
CA GLY A 127 -8.80 -10.17 -2.68
C GLY A 127 -9.76 -8.99 -2.72
N PHE A 128 -9.42 -7.87 -2.10
CA PHE A 128 -10.09 -6.59 -2.36
C PHE A 128 -9.79 -6.13 -3.79
N SER A 129 -10.73 -5.42 -4.40
CA SER A 129 -10.46 -4.73 -5.66
C SER A 129 -9.42 -3.64 -5.47
N PHE A 130 -8.75 -3.26 -6.56
CA PHE A 130 -7.69 -2.27 -6.53
C PHE A 130 -8.16 -0.96 -5.88
N ASP A 131 -9.28 -0.40 -6.35
CA ASP A 131 -9.85 0.83 -5.82
C ASP A 131 -10.21 0.74 -4.33
N ASN A 132 -10.88 -0.36 -3.93
CA ASN A 132 -11.27 -0.53 -2.53
C ASN A 132 -10.05 -0.72 -1.63
N ALA A 133 -9.03 -1.44 -2.09
CA ALA A 133 -7.80 -1.62 -1.34
C ALA A 133 -7.07 -0.29 -1.11
N PHE A 134 -7.01 0.57 -2.15
CA PHE A 134 -6.42 1.90 -2.02
C PHE A 134 -7.19 2.79 -1.05
N LEU A 135 -8.51 2.87 -1.22
CA LEU A 135 -9.35 3.68 -0.34
C LEU A 135 -9.24 3.24 1.12
N TYR A 136 -9.43 1.95 1.38
CA TYR A 136 -9.39 1.44 2.75
C TYR A 136 -7.98 1.46 3.33
N GLY A 137 -6.95 1.19 2.53
CA GLY A 137 -5.56 1.32 2.95
C GLY A 137 -5.21 2.75 3.39
N GLY A 138 -5.62 3.75 2.59
CA GLY A 138 -5.46 5.16 2.94
C GLY A 138 -6.19 5.54 4.22
N LEU A 139 -7.44 5.06 4.38
CA LEU A 139 -8.21 5.29 5.61
C LEU A 139 -7.61 4.59 6.83
N MET A 140 -7.01 3.41 6.67
CA MET A 140 -6.33 2.69 7.76
C MET A 140 -5.07 3.43 8.20
N GLY A 141 -4.28 3.98 7.26
CA GLY A 141 -3.10 4.78 7.59
C GLY A 141 -3.46 6.05 8.34
N PHE A 142 -4.40 6.83 7.80
CA PHE A 142 -4.90 8.04 8.47
C PHE A 142 -5.52 7.72 9.83
N GLY A 143 -6.36 6.68 9.91
CA GLY A 143 -7.06 6.30 11.14
C GLY A 143 -6.12 5.92 12.28
N TYR A 144 -4.99 5.25 11.97
CA TYR A 144 -3.99 4.93 12.97
C TYR A 144 -3.29 6.18 13.49
N GLN A 145 -2.82 7.04 12.62
CA GLN A 145 -2.15 8.27 13.02
C GLN A 145 -3.09 9.20 13.81
N MET A 146 -4.32 9.36 13.33
CA MET A 146 -5.36 10.11 14.05
C MET A 146 -5.63 9.55 15.46
N TYR A 147 -5.58 8.21 15.59
CA TYR A 147 -5.68 7.57 16.90
C TYR A 147 -4.51 7.99 17.81
N VAL A 148 -3.28 8.00 17.29
CA VAL A 148 -2.10 8.43 18.06
C VAL A 148 -2.26 9.87 18.54
N GLU A 149 -2.63 10.80 17.64
CA GLU A 149 -2.87 12.21 17.96
C GLU A 149 -3.94 12.41 19.04
N ILE A 150 -5.03 11.64 18.96
CA ILE A 150 -6.09 11.70 20.00
C ILE A 150 -5.52 11.24 21.35
N MET A 151 -4.72 10.19 21.39
CA MET A 151 -4.14 9.68 22.63
C MET A 151 -3.10 10.66 23.19
N ASP A 152 -2.30 11.29 22.34
CA ASP A 152 -1.38 12.34 22.72
C ASP A 152 -2.11 13.53 23.33
N GLY A 153 -3.30 13.86 22.81
CA GLY A 153 -4.20 14.87 23.42
C GLY A 153 -4.50 14.62 24.90
N PHE A 154 -4.55 13.37 25.33
CA PHE A 154 -4.73 12.96 26.73
C PHE A 154 -3.42 12.72 27.49
N GLY A 155 -2.29 12.64 26.81
CA GLY A 155 -0.97 12.41 27.40
C GLY A 155 -0.52 13.58 28.29
N LYS A 156 0.08 13.30 29.47
CA LYS A 156 0.55 14.35 30.38
C LYS A 156 1.60 15.26 29.76
N ASN A 157 2.55 14.68 29.05
CA ASN A 157 3.67 15.38 28.46
C ASN A 157 3.48 15.71 26.98
N TRP A 158 2.35 15.27 26.39
CA TRP A 158 1.99 15.41 24.99
C TRP A 158 0.73 16.28 24.86
N GLY A 159 0.22 16.39 23.68
CA GLY A 159 -1.03 17.06 23.35
C GLY A 159 -1.39 16.80 21.91
N PHE A 160 -2.64 16.99 21.52
CA PHE A 160 -3.05 16.91 20.13
C PHE A 160 -2.39 18.06 19.36
N SER A 161 -1.52 17.73 18.41
CA SER A 161 -0.84 18.71 17.58
C SER A 161 -1.58 18.91 16.26
N THR A 162 -1.98 20.15 15.96
CA THR A 162 -2.64 20.46 14.68
C THR A 162 -1.69 20.25 13.49
N SER A 163 -0.41 20.54 13.66
CA SER A 163 0.58 20.35 12.60
C SER A 163 0.86 18.87 12.32
N ASP A 164 0.83 18.00 13.34
CA ASP A 164 0.96 16.55 13.17
C ASP A 164 -0.27 15.97 12.48
N PHE A 165 -1.46 16.37 12.90
CA PHE A 165 -2.70 16.01 12.22
C PHE A 165 -2.67 16.40 10.72
N ILE A 166 -2.16 17.59 10.38
CA ILE A 166 -2.01 18.01 8.98
C ILE A 166 -0.98 17.11 8.26
N GLY A 167 0.11 16.75 8.92
CA GLY A 167 1.10 15.80 8.40
C GLY A 167 0.48 14.44 8.08
N ASP A 168 -0.30 13.89 8.99
CA ASP A 168 -1.01 12.62 8.84
C ASP A 168 -2.00 12.65 7.69
N LEU A 169 -2.82 13.70 7.63
CA LEU A 169 -3.79 13.89 6.56
C LEU A 169 -3.09 14.03 5.21
N ALA A 170 -2.02 14.83 5.14
CA ALA A 170 -1.27 15.05 3.91
C ALA A 170 -0.58 13.78 3.42
N GLY A 171 -0.01 12.95 4.31
CA GLY A 171 0.62 11.69 3.96
C GLY A 171 -0.36 10.69 3.36
N SER A 172 -1.51 10.49 3.98
CA SER A 172 -2.57 9.61 3.47
C SER A 172 -3.23 10.16 2.20
N ALA A 173 -3.48 11.48 2.15
CA ALA A 173 -4.04 12.11 0.95
C ALA A 173 -3.08 12.03 -0.24
N TYR A 174 -1.78 12.23 -0.02
CA TYR A 174 -0.77 12.07 -1.07
C TYR A 174 -0.71 10.62 -1.58
N TYR A 175 -0.81 9.64 -0.66
CA TYR A 175 -0.90 8.23 -1.04
C TYR A 175 -2.11 7.97 -1.96
N LEU A 176 -3.29 8.44 -1.57
CA LEU A 176 -4.51 8.28 -2.36
C LEU A 176 -4.45 9.04 -3.69
N ALA A 177 -3.84 10.23 -3.72
CA ALA A 177 -3.68 11.03 -4.92
C ALA A 177 -2.88 10.29 -6.01
N GLN A 178 -1.87 9.51 -5.63
CA GLN A 178 -1.09 8.70 -6.57
C GLN A 178 -1.91 7.65 -7.32
N HIS A 179 -3.06 7.25 -6.79
CA HIS A 179 -3.98 6.32 -7.43
C HIS A 179 -5.06 7.03 -8.26
N TYR A 180 -5.64 8.10 -7.69
CA TYR A 180 -6.83 8.73 -8.30
C TYR A 180 -6.52 9.89 -9.25
N ILE A 181 -5.30 10.43 -9.21
CA ILE A 181 -4.89 11.55 -10.07
C ILE A 181 -3.88 11.02 -11.10
N PRO A 182 -4.22 10.97 -12.39
CA PRO A 182 -3.26 10.62 -13.44
C PRO A 182 -2.22 11.73 -13.55
N PHE A 183 -0.95 11.36 -13.53
CA PHE A 183 0.20 12.25 -13.73
C PHE A 183 0.72 12.15 -15.16
#